data_6b54c679dc8dc7aa521ac00110afaa5d
#
_entry.id   6b54c679dc8dc7aa521ac00110afaa5d
#
_cell.length_a   1.000
_cell.length_b   1.000
_cell.length_c   1.000
_cell.angle_alpha   90.00
_cell.angle_beta   90.00
_cell.angle_gamma   90.00
#
_symmetry.space_group_name_H-M   'P 1'
#
loop_
_entity.id
_entity.type
_entity.pdbx_description
1 polymer ?
#
loop_
_entity_poly.entity_id
_entity_poly.type
_entity_poly.pdbx_seq_one_letter_code
_entity_poly.pdbx_strand_id
1 'polypeptide(L)'
;MNVADDGERVAASLAHWLERLTFVDLTADEVTARIIESTVEWASGEGWRVYRRAPSVLPLPPPLSRQHSVLDVACARPAGQPIAIEIDHTHRRRTIEKLVAEATAGRIPIWVRWGVGRFIAPPPPIHMVTCEVTRRNGSAGQGRLHTRMPVNDRLPPPHSVEGTGIATVVALPIPFMASEQPE
;
A
#
# COMPACT_ATOMS: atom_id res chain seq x y z
N MET A 1 21.59 10.69 8.88
CA MET A 1 20.42 9.87 8.54
C MET A 1 20.53 9.54 7.06
N ASN A 2 20.59 8.26 6.69
CA ASN A 2 20.78 7.82 5.31
C ASN A 2 19.49 8.12 4.51
N VAL A 3 19.62 8.52 3.24
CA VAL A 3 18.49 8.87 2.35
C VAL A 3 17.53 7.67 2.16
N ALA A 4 18.05 6.46 2.08
CA ALA A 4 17.25 5.23 2.00
C ALA A 4 16.38 5.02 3.25
N ASP A 5 16.93 5.30 4.43
CA ASP A 5 16.29 5.21 5.73
C ASP A 5 15.13 6.21 5.88
N ASP A 6 15.29 7.43 5.33
CA ASP A 6 14.24 8.44 5.32
C ASP A 6 13.05 8.04 4.42
N GLY A 7 13.33 7.47 3.25
CA GLY A 7 12.30 6.98 2.34
C GLY A 7 11.47 5.83 2.93
N GLU A 8 12.13 4.86 3.56
CA GLU A 8 11.44 3.76 4.24
C GLU A 8 10.55 4.27 5.38
N ARG A 9 11.06 5.19 6.20
CA ARG A 9 10.30 5.79 7.31
C ARG A 9 9.06 6.54 6.83
N VAL A 10 9.19 7.32 5.76
CA VAL A 10 8.08 8.06 5.15
C VAL A 10 7.04 7.10 4.57
N ALA A 11 7.47 6.07 3.85
CA ALA A 11 6.57 5.05 3.29
C ALA A 11 5.85 4.26 4.40
N ALA A 12 6.55 3.90 5.48
CA ALA A 12 5.95 3.23 6.63
C ALA A 12 4.91 4.12 7.35
N SER A 13 5.18 5.42 7.50
CA SER A 13 4.22 6.39 8.07
C SER A 13 2.95 6.47 7.21
N LEU A 14 3.09 6.59 5.89
CA LEU A 14 1.94 6.60 4.98
C LEU A 14 1.18 5.26 5.01
N ALA A 15 1.88 4.12 5.04
CA ALA A 15 1.26 2.81 5.13
C ALA A 15 0.41 2.70 6.39
N HIS A 16 0.96 3.09 7.55
CA HIS A 16 0.23 3.10 8.82
C HIS A 16 -0.99 4.02 8.80
N TRP A 17 -0.87 5.20 8.18
CA TRP A 17 -2.00 6.10 8.01
C TRP A 17 -3.12 5.47 7.19
N LEU A 18 -2.77 4.85 6.05
CA LEU A 18 -3.72 4.22 5.16
C LEU A 18 -4.37 2.93 5.73
N GLU A 19 -3.83 2.35 6.81
CA GLU A 19 -4.50 1.23 7.50
C GLU A 19 -5.89 1.58 8.00
N ARG A 20 -6.11 2.81 8.40
CA ARG A 20 -7.40 3.31 8.90
C ARG A 20 -8.42 3.60 7.80
N LEU A 21 -7.98 3.67 6.55
CA LEU A 21 -8.84 4.00 5.43
C LEU A 21 -9.80 2.84 5.16
N THR A 22 -11.09 3.12 5.24
CA THR A 22 -12.17 2.17 4.94
C THR A 22 -13.16 2.78 3.95
N PHE A 23 -13.77 1.94 3.13
CA PHE A 23 -14.82 2.30 2.19
C PHE A 23 -15.58 1.06 1.73
N VAL A 24 -16.79 1.26 1.25
CA VAL A 24 -17.67 0.18 0.77
C VAL A 24 -18.17 0.53 -0.63
N ASP A 25 -18.06 -0.44 -1.55
CA ASP A 25 -18.67 -0.42 -2.86
C ASP A 25 -18.32 0.81 -3.74
N LEU A 26 -17.06 1.18 -3.75
CA LEU A 26 -16.55 2.24 -4.61
C LEU A 26 -16.07 1.69 -5.97
N THR A 27 -16.25 2.47 -7.01
CA THR A 27 -15.63 2.25 -8.33
C THR A 27 -14.11 2.45 -8.25
N ALA A 28 -13.38 2.01 -9.26
CA ALA A 28 -11.92 2.16 -9.30
C ALA A 28 -11.46 3.62 -9.22
N ASP A 29 -12.17 4.52 -9.89
CA ASP A 29 -11.85 5.96 -9.89
C ASP A 29 -12.12 6.58 -8.52
N GLU A 30 -13.24 6.21 -7.88
CA GLU A 30 -13.57 6.66 -6.52
C GLU A 30 -12.57 6.15 -5.48
N VAL A 31 -12.12 4.88 -5.59
CA VAL A 31 -11.07 4.34 -4.71
C VAL A 31 -9.77 5.12 -4.87
N THR A 32 -9.35 5.37 -6.11
CA THR A 32 -8.12 6.15 -6.38
C THR A 32 -8.25 7.56 -5.80
N ALA A 33 -9.37 8.24 -6.05
CA ALA A 33 -9.64 9.56 -5.49
C ALA A 33 -9.62 9.55 -3.95
N ARG A 34 -10.23 8.54 -3.33
CA ARG A 34 -10.27 8.40 -1.86
C ARG A 34 -8.88 8.18 -1.25
N ILE A 35 -8.02 7.41 -1.91
CA ILE A 35 -6.62 7.22 -1.47
C ILE A 35 -5.82 8.50 -1.65
N ILE A 36 -6.00 9.24 -2.76
CA ILE A 36 -5.37 10.55 -2.97
C ILE A 36 -5.76 11.51 -1.85
N GLU A 37 -7.06 11.64 -1.52
CA GLU A 37 -7.53 12.50 -0.43
C GLU A 37 -6.88 12.13 0.90
N SER A 38 -6.89 10.86 1.26
CA SER A 38 -6.29 10.37 2.50
C SER A 38 -4.76 10.61 2.55
N THR A 39 -4.08 10.48 1.41
CA THR A 39 -2.63 10.79 1.30
C THR A 39 -2.37 12.28 1.50
N VAL A 40 -3.23 13.15 0.97
CA VAL A 40 -3.14 14.60 1.17
C VAL A 40 -3.41 14.99 2.63
N GLU A 41 -4.41 14.38 3.27
CA GLU A 41 -4.70 14.58 4.70
C GLU A 41 -3.50 14.18 5.56
N TRP A 42 -2.90 13.00 5.29
CA TRP A 42 -1.69 12.55 5.96
C TRP A 42 -0.55 13.56 5.83
N ALA A 43 -0.19 13.94 4.62
CA ALA A 43 0.94 14.85 4.39
C ALA A 43 0.70 16.25 4.98
N SER A 44 -0.55 16.71 4.98
CA SER A 44 -0.94 17.97 5.62
C SER A 44 -0.83 17.89 7.14
N GLY A 45 -1.19 16.74 7.73
CA GLY A 45 -1.03 16.46 9.16
C GLY A 45 0.43 16.43 9.61
N GLU A 46 1.35 16.04 8.71
CA GLU A 46 2.81 16.13 8.93
C GLU A 46 3.36 17.58 8.82
N GLY A 47 2.50 18.55 8.52
CA GLY A 47 2.89 19.96 8.33
C GLY A 47 3.60 20.23 7.00
N TRP A 48 3.47 19.36 6.00
CA TRP A 48 4.11 19.52 4.71
C TRP A 48 3.24 20.34 3.76
N ARG A 49 3.90 21.01 2.79
CA ARG A 49 3.19 21.65 1.69
C ARG A 49 2.85 20.61 0.62
N VAL A 50 1.57 20.43 0.35
CA VAL A 50 1.06 19.39 -0.55
C VAL A 50 0.61 19.98 -1.86
N TYR A 51 0.96 19.31 -2.96
CA TYR A 51 0.59 19.66 -4.33
C TYR A 51 -0.13 18.48 -4.96
N ARG A 52 -1.35 18.67 -5.39
CA ARG A 52 -2.11 17.70 -6.21
C ARG A 52 -1.77 17.92 -7.67
N ARG A 53 -1.71 16.84 -8.45
CA ARG A 53 -1.42 16.89 -9.88
C ARG A 53 -0.18 17.74 -10.22
N ALA A 54 0.87 17.56 -9.44
CA ALA A 54 2.12 18.30 -9.62
C ALA A 54 2.85 17.86 -10.90
N PRO A 55 3.52 18.76 -11.63
CA PRO A 55 4.32 18.37 -12.77
C PRO A 55 5.49 17.48 -12.34
N SER A 56 5.65 16.36 -13.03
CA SER A 56 6.79 15.46 -12.88
C SER A 56 8.00 16.00 -13.66
N VAL A 57 9.20 15.59 -13.26
CA VAL A 57 10.42 15.85 -14.08
C VAL A 57 10.43 15.05 -15.38
N LEU A 58 9.61 14.00 -15.49
CA LEU A 58 9.53 13.17 -16.70
C LEU A 58 8.65 13.83 -17.76
N PRO A 59 9.18 14.16 -18.95
CA PRO A 59 8.39 14.69 -20.04
C PRO A 59 7.41 13.65 -20.60
N LEU A 60 6.34 14.12 -21.23
CA LEU A 60 5.47 13.23 -22.00
C LEU A 60 6.19 12.71 -23.25
N PRO A 61 5.79 11.54 -23.80
CA PRO A 61 6.35 11.05 -25.05
C PRO A 61 5.98 11.97 -26.23
N PRO A 62 6.75 11.92 -27.32
CA PRO A 62 6.40 12.64 -28.56
C PRO A 62 4.94 12.32 -29.01
N PRO A 63 4.22 13.28 -29.58
CA PRO A 63 4.67 14.64 -29.92
C PRO A 63 4.60 15.66 -28.75
N LEU A 64 4.20 15.23 -27.54
CA LEU A 64 3.96 16.08 -26.39
C LEU A 64 5.19 16.27 -25.49
N SER A 65 6.40 16.05 -25.97
CA SER A 65 7.64 16.07 -25.19
C SER A 65 7.99 17.41 -24.53
N ARG A 66 7.31 18.50 -24.91
CA ARG A 66 7.39 19.79 -24.22
C ARG A 66 6.54 19.89 -22.96
N GLN A 67 5.63 18.91 -22.78
CA GLN A 67 4.79 18.84 -21.58
C GLN A 67 5.35 17.79 -20.63
N HIS A 68 5.10 17.99 -19.35
CA HIS A 68 5.52 17.05 -18.31
C HIS A 68 4.39 16.10 -17.93
N SER A 69 4.76 14.89 -17.56
CA SER A 69 3.86 13.97 -16.88
C SER A 69 3.39 14.59 -15.55
N VAL A 70 2.32 14.09 -15.00
CA VAL A 70 1.73 14.61 -13.75
C VAL A 70 1.83 13.55 -12.66
N LEU A 71 2.25 13.96 -11.47
CA LEU A 71 2.19 13.18 -10.23
C LEU A 71 0.81 13.33 -9.58
N ASP A 72 0.31 12.28 -8.96
CA ASP A 72 -0.95 12.38 -8.21
C ASP A 72 -0.80 13.31 -7.00
N VAL A 73 0.27 13.13 -6.23
CA VAL A 73 0.60 13.97 -5.07
C VAL A 73 2.11 14.23 -5.03
N ALA A 74 2.50 15.46 -4.71
CA ALA A 74 3.87 15.82 -4.36
C ALA A 74 3.88 16.60 -3.05
N CYS A 75 4.94 16.41 -2.24
CA CYS A 75 5.06 17.10 -0.96
C CYS A 75 6.42 17.80 -0.85
N ALA A 76 6.41 19.08 -0.46
CA ALA A 76 7.60 19.78 -0.03
C ALA A 76 7.66 19.77 1.50
N ARG A 77 8.76 19.26 2.04
CA ARG A 77 8.99 19.15 3.48
C ARG A 77 9.85 20.31 3.97
N PRO A 78 9.62 20.80 5.21
CA PRO A 78 10.49 21.83 5.82
C PRO A 78 11.93 21.36 5.98
N ALA A 79 12.11 20.04 6.24
CA ALA A 79 13.41 19.38 6.32
C ALA A 79 13.37 18.04 5.61
N GLY A 80 14.43 17.70 4.88
CA GLY A 80 14.54 16.45 4.11
C GLY A 80 14.15 16.61 2.63
N GLN A 81 14.22 15.48 1.90
CA GLN A 81 13.92 15.49 0.47
C GLN A 81 12.42 15.65 0.21
N PRO A 82 12.03 16.33 -0.88
CA PRO A 82 10.63 16.32 -1.34
C PRO A 82 10.18 14.91 -1.67
N ILE A 83 8.87 14.70 -1.68
CA ILE A 83 8.26 13.38 -1.93
C ILE A 83 7.42 13.45 -3.21
N ALA A 84 7.53 12.40 -4.03
CA ALA A 84 6.72 12.19 -5.24
C ALA A 84 5.90 10.92 -5.08
N ILE A 85 4.57 11.02 -5.19
CA ILE A 85 3.64 9.90 -4.92
C ILE A 85 2.77 9.65 -6.13
N GLU A 86 2.70 8.38 -6.53
CA GLU A 86 1.76 7.85 -7.53
C GLU A 86 0.82 6.83 -6.90
N ILE A 87 -0.43 6.81 -7.31
CA ILE A 87 -1.48 5.94 -6.79
C ILE A 87 -2.13 5.18 -7.93
N ASP A 88 -1.89 3.87 -8.01
CA ASP A 88 -2.36 3.03 -9.11
C ASP A 88 -2.96 1.71 -8.63
N HIS A 89 -3.97 1.23 -9.37
CA HIS A 89 -4.49 -0.13 -9.21
C HIS A 89 -3.88 -1.14 -10.19
N THR A 90 -3.18 -0.67 -11.23
CA THR A 90 -2.51 -1.51 -12.22
C THR A 90 -1.01 -1.30 -12.21
N HIS A 91 -0.27 -2.33 -12.61
CA HIS A 91 1.18 -2.23 -12.78
C HIS A 91 1.48 -1.52 -14.12
N ARG A 92 1.92 -0.26 -14.04
CA ARG A 92 2.21 0.55 -15.23
C ARG A 92 3.70 0.85 -15.33
N ARG A 93 4.31 0.43 -16.43
CA ARG A 93 5.72 0.74 -16.71
C ARG A 93 6.00 2.26 -16.65
N ARG A 94 5.07 3.06 -17.18
CA ARG A 94 5.20 4.53 -17.18
C ARG A 94 5.26 5.13 -15.78
N THR A 95 4.53 4.57 -14.81
CA THR A 95 4.62 4.99 -13.40
C THR A 95 6.00 4.71 -12.84
N ILE A 96 6.58 3.54 -13.12
CA ILE A 96 7.93 3.20 -12.68
C ILE A 96 8.95 4.16 -13.28
N GLU A 97 8.90 4.41 -14.59
CA GLU A 97 9.79 5.36 -15.28
C GLU A 97 9.71 6.77 -14.66
N LYS A 98 8.50 7.22 -14.34
CA LYS A 98 8.25 8.51 -13.69
C LYS A 98 8.90 8.56 -12.29
N LEU A 99 8.63 7.57 -11.45
CA LEU A 99 9.15 7.52 -10.09
C LEU A 99 10.67 7.37 -10.04
N VAL A 100 11.28 6.63 -10.96
CA VAL A 100 12.74 6.56 -11.11
C VAL A 100 13.33 7.92 -11.50
N ALA A 101 12.67 8.65 -12.42
CA ALA A 101 13.11 10.00 -12.80
C ALA A 101 13.00 10.98 -11.63
N GLU A 102 11.94 10.89 -10.81
CA GLU A 102 11.78 11.69 -9.59
C GLU A 102 12.88 11.40 -8.56
N ALA A 103 13.24 10.12 -8.40
CA ALA A 103 14.35 9.71 -7.52
C ALA A 103 15.68 10.28 -7.99
N THR A 104 15.94 10.24 -9.30
CA THR A 104 17.16 10.83 -9.90
C THR A 104 17.23 12.35 -9.67
N ALA A 105 16.06 13.01 -9.61
CA ALA A 105 15.94 14.42 -9.28
C ALA A 105 16.01 14.72 -7.76
N GLY A 106 16.36 13.75 -6.93
CA GLY A 106 16.56 13.90 -5.49
C GLY A 106 15.26 13.91 -4.67
N ARG A 107 14.19 13.32 -5.17
CA ARG A 107 12.93 13.18 -4.45
C ARG A 107 12.75 11.75 -3.94
N ILE A 108 11.99 11.56 -2.86
CA ILE A 108 11.60 10.24 -2.37
C ILE A 108 10.42 9.75 -3.22
N PRO A 109 10.61 8.68 -4.04
CA PRO A 109 9.54 8.13 -4.85
C PRO A 109 8.72 7.13 -4.06
N ILE A 110 7.42 7.34 -3.94
CA ILE A 110 6.48 6.43 -3.30
C ILE A 110 5.43 5.97 -4.30
N TRP A 111 5.20 4.67 -4.36
CA TRP A 111 4.14 4.09 -5.17
C TRP A 111 3.09 3.44 -4.28
N VAL A 112 1.92 4.05 -4.18
CA VAL A 112 0.77 3.46 -3.50
C VAL A 112 0.05 2.55 -4.49
N ARG A 113 0.13 1.24 -4.23
CA ARG A 113 -0.53 0.21 -5.03
C ARG A 113 -1.77 -0.29 -4.31
N TRP A 114 -2.92 -0.16 -4.95
CA TRP A 114 -4.16 -0.70 -4.41
C TRP A 114 -4.77 -1.76 -5.32
N GLY A 115 -5.48 -2.74 -4.75
CA GLY A 115 -6.09 -3.82 -5.52
C GLY A 115 -6.30 -5.09 -4.72
N VAL A 116 -6.56 -6.17 -5.47
CA VAL A 116 -6.76 -7.53 -4.92
C VAL A 116 -5.53 -8.37 -5.25
N GLY A 117 -5.07 -9.16 -4.28
CA GLY A 117 -4.02 -10.15 -4.48
C GLY A 117 -2.61 -9.61 -4.32
N ARG A 118 -1.65 -10.24 -5.00
CA ARG A 118 -0.23 -9.93 -4.85
C ARG A 118 0.18 -8.67 -5.61
N PHE A 119 0.99 -7.86 -4.96
CA PHE A 119 1.64 -6.70 -5.57
C PHE A 119 3.08 -7.04 -5.94
N ILE A 120 3.47 -6.71 -7.18
CA ILE A 120 4.85 -6.87 -7.64
C ILE A 120 5.66 -5.70 -7.11
N ALA A 121 6.74 -5.98 -6.39
CA ALA A 121 7.64 -4.96 -5.88
C ALA A 121 8.29 -4.18 -7.03
N PRO A 122 8.34 -2.84 -6.95
CA PRO A 122 9.06 -2.03 -7.91
C PRO A 122 10.58 -2.16 -7.72
N PRO A 123 11.37 -1.78 -8.74
CA PRO A 123 12.81 -1.69 -8.56
C PRO A 123 13.18 -0.58 -7.56
N PRO A 124 14.29 -0.72 -6.82
CA PRO A 124 14.84 0.38 -6.04
C PRO A 124 15.13 1.61 -6.95
N PRO A 125 15.03 2.82 -6.43
CA PRO A 125 14.75 3.22 -5.04
C PRO A 125 13.27 3.48 -4.71
N ILE A 126 12.33 2.95 -5.49
CA ILE A 126 10.90 3.20 -5.30
C ILE A 126 10.40 2.45 -4.06
N HIS A 127 9.79 3.18 -3.13
CA HIS A 127 9.13 2.63 -1.96
C HIS A 127 7.68 2.30 -2.28
N MET A 128 7.25 1.06 -2.02
CA MET A 128 5.88 0.63 -2.28
C MET A 128 5.05 0.61 -1.00
N VAL A 129 3.88 1.24 -1.05
CA VAL A 129 2.84 1.14 -0.04
C VAL A 129 1.66 0.40 -0.64
N THR A 130 1.14 -0.61 0.03
CA THR A 130 0.02 -1.42 -0.46
C THR A 130 -1.28 -1.09 0.24
N CYS A 131 -2.37 -1.10 -0.52
CA CYS A 131 -3.71 -0.87 -0.03
C CYS A 131 -4.63 -1.98 -0.55
N GLU A 132 -4.71 -3.08 0.19
CA GLU A 132 -5.52 -4.23 -0.20
C GLU A 132 -7.01 -3.93 -0.10
N VAL A 133 -7.77 -4.40 -1.09
CA VAL A 133 -9.22 -4.27 -1.17
C VAL A 133 -9.85 -5.58 -1.60
N THR A 134 -11.11 -5.79 -1.26
CA THR A 134 -11.94 -6.84 -1.86
C THR A 134 -12.67 -6.28 -3.08
N ARG A 135 -13.12 -7.16 -3.96
CA ARG A 135 -13.78 -6.79 -5.22
C ARG A 135 -15.00 -7.66 -5.46
N ARG A 136 -16.09 -7.03 -5.88
CA ARG A 136 -17.31 -7.72 -6.37
C ARG A 136 -17.80 -7.11 -7.68
N ASN A 137 -18.62 -7.82 -8.40
CA ASN A 137 -19.33 -7.25 -9.54
C ASN A 137 -20.50 -6.40 -9.02
N GLY A 138 -20.64 -5.21 -9.57
CA GLY A 138 -21.80 -4.37 -9.32
C GLY A 138 -23.03 -4.87 -10.06
N SER A 139 -24.18 -4.23 -9.83
CA SER A 139 -25.39 -4.44 -10.60
C SER A 139 -25.20 -4.08 -12.08
N ALA A 140 -26.11 -4.48 -12.95
CA ALA A 140 -26.02 -4.22 -14.38
C ALA A 140 -25.67 -2.72 -14.66
N GLY A 141 -24.52 -2.50 -15.32
CA GLY A 141 -24.02 -1.18 -15.68
C GLY A 141 -23.05 -0.52 -14.66
N GLN A 142 -22.90 -1.03 -13.45
CA GLN A 142 -22.02 -0.42 -12.42
C GLN A 142 -20.55 -0.87 -12.48
N GLY A 143 -20.23 -1.90 -13.26
CA GLY A 143 -18.86 -2.41 -13.34
C GLY A 143 -18.41 -3.12 -12.06
N ARG A 144 -17.12 -3.01 -11.74
CA ARG A 144 -16.52 -3.61 -10.54
C ARG A 144 -16.52 -2.64 -9.39
N LEU A 145 -16.97 -3.12 -8.24
CA LEU A 145 -17.01 -2.36 -6.99
C LEU A 145 -15.96 -2.92 -6.01
N HIS A 146 -15.38 -2.03 -5.24
CA HIS A 146 -14.29 -2.33 -4.33
C HIS A 146 -14.66 -1.91 -2.91
N THR A 147 -14.24 -2.73 -1.94
CA THR A 147 -14.49 -2.49 -0.52
C THR A 147 -13.19 -2.69 0.25
N ARG A 148 -12.93 -1.85 1.23
CA ARG A 148 -11.84 -1.98 2.17
C ARG A 148 -12.38 -1.96 3.59
N MET A 149 -12.29 -3.10 4.25
CA MET A 149 -12.76 -3.29 5.63
C MET A 149 -11.71 -2.78 6.65
N PRO A 150 -12.10 -2.54 7.91
CA PRO A 150 -11.16 -2.33 9.00
C PRO A 150 -10.12 -3.46 9.09
N VAL A 151 -8.94 -3.18 9.65
CA VAL A 151 -7.83 -4.14 9.72
C VAL A 151 -8.24 -5.47 10.33
N ASN A 152 -9.04 -5.43 11.41
CA ASN A 152 -9.49 -6.62 12.14
C ASN A 152 -10.49 -7.49 11.35
N ASP A 153 -11.13 -6.93 10.33
CA ASP A 153 -12.15 -7.60 9.52
C ASP A 153 -11.62 -7.98 8.11
N ARG A 154 -10.34 -7.75 7.85
CA ARG A 154 -9.71 -8.12 6.59
C ARG A 154 -9.37 -9.59 6.58
N LEU A 155 -9.69 -10.24 5.46
CA LEU A 155 -9.22 -11.61 5.24
C LEU A 155 -7.69 -11.62 5.18
N PRO A 156 -7.04 -12.67 5.71
CA PRO A 156 -5.61 -12.83 5.59
C PRO A 156 -5.18 -12.88 4.11
N PRO A 157 -3.96 -12.44 3.79
CA PRO A 157 -3.46 -12.52 2.42
C PRO A 157 -3.56 -13.94 1.88
N PRO A 158 -3.91 -14.15 0.60
CA PRO A 158 -4.15 -15.47 0.02
C PRO A 158 -2.91 -16.41 0.02
N HIS A 159 -1.75 -15.90 0.39
CA HIS A 159 -0.51 -16.66 0.55
C HIS A 159 -0.14 -16.93 2.01
N SER A 160 -0.94 -16.45 2.97
CA SER A 160 -0.82 -16.89 4.36
C SER A 160 -1.27 -18.34 4.40
N VAL A 161 -0.31 -19.26 4.53
CA VAL A 161 -0.63 -20.64 4.86
C VAL A 161 -1.27 -20.56 6.24
N GLU A 162 -2.59 -20.71 6.32
CA GLU A 162 -3.23 -21.08 7.57
C GLU A 162 -2.56 -22.40 7.98
N GLY A 163 -1.65 -22.29 8.93
CA GLY A 163 -1.20 -23.47 9.64
C GLY A 163 -2.42 -24.05 10.32
N THR A 164 -3.09 -24.97 9.65
CA THR A 164 -4.06 -25.85 10.26
C THR A 164 -3.25 -26.76 11.19
N GLY A 165 -2.73 -26.15 12.24
CA GLY A 165 -2.28 -26.87 13.42
C GLY A 165 -3.51 -27.44 14.08
N ILE A 166 -3.98 -28.57 13.56
CA ILE A 166 -4.73 -29.51 14.40
C ILE A 166 -3.73 -29.91 15.47
N ALA A 167 -3.75 -29.21 16.59
CA ALA A 167 -3.11 -29.69 17.80
C ALA A 167 -3.86 -30.98 18.16
N THR A 168 -3.38 -32.08 17.62
CA THR A 168 -3.74 -33.41 18.12
C THR A 168 -3.15 -33.45 19.52
N VAL A 169 -3.96 -33.17 20.52
CA VAL A 169 -3.65 -33.46 21.91
C VAL A 169 -3.58 -34.97 22.00
N VAL A 170 -2.38 -35.51 21.85
CA VAL A 170 -2.09 -36.89 22.22
C VAL A 170 -2.10 -36.94 23.72
N ALA A 171 -3.22 -37.39 24.30
CA ALA A 171 -3.29 -37.71 25.70
C ALA A 171 -2.30 -38.84 25.96
N LEU A 172 -1.18 -38.54 26.63
CA LEU A 172 -0.28 -39.55 27.13
C LEU A 172 -1.01 -40.39 28.20
N PRO A 173 -1.02 -41.71 28.11
CA PRO A 173 -1.63 -42.55 29.14
C PRO A 173 -0.85 -42.35 30.43
N ILE A 174 -1.53 -41.97 31.49
CA ILE A 174 -0.99 -41.91 32.85
C ILE A 174 -0.72 -43.36 33.27
N PRO A 175 0.47 -43.75 33.66
CA PRO A 175 0.74 -45.07 34.18
C PRO A 175 -0.05 -45.28 35.47
N PHE A 176 -0.92 -46.26 35.45
CA PHE A 176 -1.64 -46.74 36.63
C PHE A 176 -0.65 -47.33 37.64
N MET A 177 -0.43 -46.60 38.74
CA MET A 177 0.36 -47.12 39.87
C MET A 177 -0.49 -48.17 40.61
N ALA A 178 -0.12 -49.41 40.45
CA ALA A 178 -0.68 -50.48 41.24
C ALA A 178 -0.34 -50.26 42.72
N SER A 179 -1.38 -50.16 43.54
CA SER A 179 -1.21 -50.14 44.99
C SER A 179 -0.83 -51.56 45.45
N GLU A 180 0.38 -51.71 45.92
CA GLU A 180 0.76 -52.86 46.75
C GLU A 180 0.09 -52.72 48.11
N GLN A 181 -0.68 -53.74 48.48
CA GLN A 181 -1.17 -53.93 49.83
C GLN A 181 -0.10 -54.69 50.61
N PRO A 182 0.22 -54.28 51.82
CA PRO A 182 1.04 -55.08 52.73
C PRO A 182 0.16 -56.07 53.51
N GLU A 183 0.65 -57.28 53.66
CA GLU A 183 0.23 -58.26 54.71
C GLU A 183 0.57 -57.75 56.13
#